data_3ec50c028f8ff0f75b76ab8b9e76369c
#
_entry.id   3ec50c028f8ff0f75b76ab8b9e76369c
#
_cell.length_a   1.000
_cell.length_b   1.000
_cell.length_c   1.000
_cell.angle_alpha   90.00
_cell.angle_beta   90.00
_cell.angle_gamma   90.00
#
_symmetry.space_group_name_H-M   'P 1'
#
loop_
_entity.id
_entity.type
_entity.pdbx_description
1 polymer ?
#
loop_
_entity_poly.entity_id
_entity_poly.type
_entity_poly.pdbx_seq_one_letter_code
_entity_poly.pdbx_strand_id
1 'polypeptide(L)'
;MSKTKDIKKVVLSYSGGLDTSIILKWLQTEFGAEVITFTADLGQGEELEPARRKAEMMGIKDIRIVDVREEFVADFVFPMFRANTVYEGTYLLGTSIARPLISKHLVDIARETGADAIAHGATGKGNDQVRFELSAYALNPDIKVIAPWRDWTFKSRTDLMNFAEQHQIPVPKDKKGDAPFSVDANLLHSSSEGKV
;
A
#
# COMPACT_ATOMS: atom_id res chain seq x y z
N MET A 1 8.59 -5.45 -24.38
CA MET A 1 7.43 -6.27 -24.84
C MET A 1 7.02 -7.17 -23.68
N SER A 2 6.18 -6.78 -23.12
CA SER A 2 4.90 -6.88 -22.43
C SER A 2 4.83 -8.05 -21.43
N LYS A 3 5.42 -7.85 -20.23
CA LYS A 3 5.12 -8.69 -19.02
C LYS A 3 3.68 -8.47 -18.51
N THR A 4 2.92 -7.55 -19.12
CA THR A 4 1.61 -7.09 -18.65
C THR A 4 0.44 -7.94 -19.15
N LYS A 5 0.58 -8.66 -20.26
CA LYS A 5 -0.55 -9.37 -20.89
C LYS A 5 -1.09 -10.57 -20.11
N ASP A 6 -0.36 -11.09 -19.14
CA ASP A 6 -0.73 -12.30 -18.39
C ASP A 6 -1.29 -12.03 -16.99
N ILE A 7 -1.44 -10.75 -16.61
CA ILE A 7 -1.97 -10.38 -15.28
C ILE A 7 -3.41 -9.94 -15.46
N LYS A 8 -4.34 -10.71 -14.90
CA LYS A 8 -5.79 -10.47 -14.97
C LYS A 8 -6.39 -10.05 -13.65
N LYS A 9 -5.77 -10.43 -12.53
CA LYS A 9 -6.25 -10.13 -11.19
C LYS A 9 -5.09 -9.71 -10.29
N VAL A 10 -5.27 -8.61 -9.55
CA VAL A 10 -4.24 -8.03 -8.69
C VAL A 10 -4.81 -7.69 -7.32
N VAL A 11 -4.08 -8.02 -6.25
CA VAL A 11 -4.38 -7.53 -4.90
C VAL A 11 -3.52 -6.31 -4.63
N LEU A 12 -4.16 -5.16 -4.38
CA LEU A 12 -3.51 -3.88 -4.13
C LEU A 12 -3.52 -3.54 -2.64
N SER A 13 -2.35 -3.24 -2.06
CA SER A 13 -2.26 -2.55 -0.78
C SER A 13 -2.81 -1.13 -0.94
N TYR A 14 -3.97 -0.87 -0.33
CA TYR A 14 -4.77 0.33 -0.58
C TYR A 14 -4.99 1.12 0.71
N SER A 15 -4.56 2.37 0.71
CA SER A 15 -4.75 3.29 1.85
C SER A 15 -5.89 4.30 1.65
N GLY A 16 -6.52 4.34 0.47
CA GLY A 16 -7.49 5.40 0.12
C GLY A 16 -6.84 6.75 -0.21
N GLY A 17 -5.52 6.89 -0.05
CA GLY A 17 -4.77 8.09 -0.41
C GLY A 17 -4.75 8.34 -1.93
N LEU A 18 -4.17 9.49 -2.32
CA LEU A 18 -4.07 9.87 -3.74
C LEU A 18 -3.30 8.83 -4.54
N ASP A 19 -2.10 8.50 -4.10
CA ASP A 19 -1.18 7.63 -4.84
C ASP A 19 -1.79 6.24 -5.06
N THR A 20 -2.32 5.62 -4.00
CA THR A 20 -2.92 4.28 -4.11
C THR A 20 -4.21 4.29 -4.94
N SER A 21 -4.94 5.39 -4.99
CA SER A 21 -6.12 5.54 -5.85
C SER A 21 -5.73 5.69 -7.33
N ILE A 22 -4.63 6.38 -7.61
CA ILE A 22 -4.07 6.45 -8.96
C ILE A 22 -3.56 5.08 -9.39
N ILE A 23 -2.86 4.37 -8.52
CA ILE A 23 -2.39 3.01 -8.78
C ILE A 23 -3.55 2.07 -9.09
N LEU A 24 -4.64 2.14 -8.31
CA LEU A 24 -5.83 1.35 -8.55
C LEU A 24 -6.35 1.59 -9.98
N LYS A 25 -6.53 2.85 -10.35
CA LYS A 25 -7.03 3.20 -11.69
C LYS A 25 -6.06 2.80 -12.79
N TRP A 26 -4.78 3.00 -12.57
CA TRP A 26 -3.72 2.61 -13.50
C TRP A 26 -3.70 1.10 -13.74
N LEU A 27 -3.85 0.27 -12.70
CA LEU A 27 -3.98 -1.18 -12.85
C LEU A 27 -5.20 -1.58 -13.69
N GLN A 28 -6.33 -0.89 -13.49
CA GLN A 28 -7.53 -1.13 -14.29
C GLN A 28 -7.35 -0.75 -15.77
N THR A 29 -6.62 0.34 -16.06
CA THR A 29 -6.49 0.87 -17.43
C THR A 29 -5.34 0.22 -18.20
N GLU A 30 -4.17 0.08 -17.60
CA GLU A 30 -2.96 -0.40 -18.29
C GLU A 30 -2.90 -1.93 -18.38
N PHE A 31 -3.41 -2.63 -17.34
CA PHE A 31 -3.43 -4.09 -17.32
C PHE A 31 -4.80 -4.65 -17.73
N GLY A 32 -5.86 -3.85 -17.67
CA GLY A 32 -7.22 -4.36 -17.78
C GLY A 32 -7.56 -5.34 -16.64
N ALA A 33 -6.88 -5.21 -15.50
CA ALA A 33 -6.95 -6.18 -14.42
C ALA A 33 -8.16 -5.94 -13.52
N GLU A 34 -8.73 -7.02 -13.01
CA GLU A 34 -9.59 -7.00 -11.84
C GLU A 34 -8.72 -6.66 -10.62
N VAL A 35 -9.10 -5.61 -9.87
CA VAL A 35 -8.35 -5.19 -8.69
C VAL A 35 -9.15 -5.51 -7.43
N ILE A 36 -8.50 -6.20 -6.50
CA ILE A 36 -8.94 -6.41 -5.14
C ILE A 36 -8.18 -5.41 -4.27
N THR A 37 -8.86 -4.63 -3.45
CA THR A 37 -8.19 -3.72 -2.52
C THR A 37 -8.08 -4.34 -1.14
N PHE A 38 -6.91 -4.21 -0.53
CA PHE A 38 -6.64 -4.63 0.84
C PHE A 38 -6.13 -3.45 1.66
N THR A 39 -6.80 -3.18 2.77
CA THR A 39 -6.42 -2.17 3.77
C THR A 39 -6.26 -2.86 5.12
N ALA A 40 -5.08 -2.75 5.71
CA ALA A 40 -4.80 -3.25 7.05
C ALA A 40 -5.20 -2.20 8.11
N ASP A 41 -5.95 -2.60 9.12
CA ASP A 41 -6.12 -1.83 10.34
C ASP A 41 -4.99 -2.20 11.31
N LEU A 42 -4.04 -1.29 11.46
CA LEU A 42 -2.89 -1.39 12.37
C LEU A 42 -3.04 -0.47 13.60
N GLY A 43 -4.25 0.09 13.80
CA GLY A 43 -4.50 1.08 14.84
C GLY A 43 -3.94 2.46 14.48
N GLN A 44 -3.92 2.81 13.20
CA GLN A 44 -3.46 4.11 12.70
C GLN A 44 -4.38 5.28 13.07
N GLY A 45 -5.53 5.02 13.69
CA GLY A 45 -6.47 6.06 14.13
C GLY A 45 -7.25 6.75 13.02
N GLU A 46 -7.04 6.37 11.77
CA GLU A 46 -7.78 6.86 10.63
C GLU A 46 -9.09 6.08 10.45
N GLU A 47 -10.11 6.77 9.97
CA GLU A 47 -11.34 6.11 9.57
C GLU A 47 -11.12 5.30 8.29
N LEU A 48 -11.24 3.99 8.38
CA LEU A 48 -11.04 3.07 7.24
C LEU A 48 -12.21 3.12 6.26
N GLU A 49 -13.37 3.56 6.71
CA GLU A 49 -14.58 3.66 5.91
C GLU A 49 -14.47 4.63 4.71
N PRO A 50 -13.78 5.78 4.79
CA PRO A 50 -13.52 6.62 3.62
C PRO A 50 -12.72 5.90 2.53
N ALA A 51 -11.76 5.04 2.89
CA ALA A 51 -11.02 4.23 1.93
C ALA A 51 -11.94 3.22 1.22
N ARG A 52 -12.82 2.55 1.97
CA ARG A 52 -13.85 1.65 1.41
C ARG A 52 -14.72 2.36 0.38
N ARG A 53 -15.35 3.46 0.78
CA ARG A 53 -16.26 4.23 -0.11
C ARG A 53 -15.55 4.68 -1.38
N LYS A 54 -14.31 5.09 -1.26
CA LYS A 54 -13.52 5.52 -2.43
C LYS A 54 -13.24 4.36 -3.37
N ALA A 55 -12.91 3.18 -2.86
CA ALA A 55 -12.74 1.97 -3.66
C ALA A 55 -14.05 1.57 -4.36
N GLU A 56 -15.19 1.64 -3.66
CA GLU A 56 -16.52 1.39 -4.23
C GLU A 56 -16.83 2.35 -5.38
N MET A 57 -16.59 3.66 -5.18
CA MET A 57 -16.77 4.68 -6.23
C MET A 57 -15.89 4.43 -7.45
N MET A 58 -14.76 3.79 -7.29
CA MET A 58 -13.85 3.38 -8.37
C MET A 58 -14.19 2.02 -8.97
N GLY A 59 -15.34 1.43 -8.59
CA GLY A 59 -15.89 0.21 -9.18
C GLY A 59 -15.28 -1.09 -8.64
N ILE A 60 -14.60 -1.04 -7.49
CA ILE A 60 -14.05 -2.23 -6.84
C ILE A 60 -15.19 -3.03 -6.19
N LYS A 61 -15.19 -4.34 -6.44
CA LYS A 61 -16.19 -5.28 -5.91
C LYS A 61 -15.69 -6.05 -4.68
N ASP A 62 -14.42 -6.40 -4.65
CA ASP A 62 -13.78 -7.10 -3.54
C ASP A 62 -12.88 -6.10 -2.77
N ILE A 63 -13.38 -5.66 -1.62
CA ILE A 63 -12.73 -4.69 -0.75
C ILE A 63 -12.50 -5.34 0.60
N ARG A 64 -11.24 -5.58 0.92
CA ARG A 64 -10.82 -6.23 2.16
C ARG A 64 -10.26 -5.19 3.13
N ILE A 65 -10.96 -4.96 4.25
CA ILE A 65 -10.43 -4.21 5.38
C ILE A 65 -10.32 -5.20 6.53
N VAL A 66 -9.09 -5.43 6.97
CA VAL A 66 -8.79 -6.47 7.95
C VAL A 66 -8.16 -5.85 9.19
N ASP A 67 -8.74 -6.15 10.35
CA ASP A 67 -8.16 -5.81 11.64
C ASP A 67 -6.98 -6.76 11.92
N VAL A 68 -5.78 -6.24 11.85
CA VAL A 68 -4.53 -6.98 12.10
C VAL A 68 -3.81 -6.48 13.36
N ARG A 69 -4.49 -5.72 14.22
CA ARG A 69 -3.88 -5.08 15.39
C ARG A 69 -3.35 -6.10 16.39
N GLU A 70 -4.09 -7.15 16.66
CA GLU A 70 -3.67 -8.21 17.59
C GLU A 70 -2.45 -8.95 17.02
N GLU A 71 -2.49 -9.38 15.77
CA GLU A 71 -1.37 -10.03 15.08
C GLU A 71 -0.13 -9.13 15.05
N PHE A 72 -0.33 -7.84 14.74
CA PHE A 72 0.77 -6.87 14.72
C PHE A 72 1.48 -6.76 16.07
N VAL A 73 0.72 -6.67 17.15
CA VAL A 73 1.28 -6.56 18.50
C VAL A 73 1.94 -7.86 18.94
N ALA A 74 1.26 -9.00 18.77
CA ALA A 74 1.73 -10.29 19.25
C ALA A 74 2.97 -10.79 18.51
N ASP A 75 2.95 -10.71 17.16
CA ASP A 75 3.91 -11.37 16.32
C ASP A 75 5.04 -10.45 15.81
N PHE A 76 4.87 -9.13 15.90
CA PHE A 76 5.87 -8.17 15.42
C PHE A 76 6.35 -7.22 16.54
N VAL A 77 5.45 -6.55 17.26
CA VAL A 77 5.84 -5.55 18.25
C VAL A 77 6.50 -6.20 19.47
N PHE A 78 5.90 -7.20 20.08
CA PHE A 78 6.49 -7.86 21.25
C PHE A 78 7.79 -8.59 20.95
N PRO A 79 7.96 -9.33 19.85
CA PRO A 79 9.27 -9.86 19.46
C PRO A 79 10.33 -8.77 19.29
N MET A 80 9.98 -7.66 18.67
CA MET A 80 10.87 -6.51 18.51
C MET A 80 11.31 -5.93 19.86
N PHE A 81 10.40 -5.78 20.82
CA PHE A 81 10.72 -5.33 22.17
C PHE A 81 11.63 -6.32 22.91
N ARG A 82 11.36 -7.63 22.80
CA ARG A 82 12.25 -8.64 23.39
C ARG A 82 13.66 -8.60 22.81
N ALA A 83 13.78 -8.28 21.52
CA ALA A 83 15.06 -8.10 20.85
C ALA A 83 15.73 -6.75 21.17
N ASN A 84 15.05 -5.85 21.90
CA ASN A 84 15.49 -4.50 22.19
C ASN A 84 15.91 -3.72 20.92
N THR A 85 15.13 -3.87 19.86
CA THR A 85 15.48 -3.31 18.55
C THR A 85 14.99 -1.87 18.45
N VAL A 86 15.94 -0.94 18.38
CA VAL A 86 15.72 0.48 18.14
C VAL A 86 16.72 0.95 17.11
N TYR A 87 16.26 1.60 16.04
CA TYR A 87 17.15 2.11 15.01
C TYR A 87 17.71 3.48 15.41
N GLU A 88 19.04 3.61 15.36
CA GLU A 88 19.78 4.83 15.75
C GLU A 88 19.42 5.38 17.14
N GLY A 89 19.00 4.51 18.07
CA GLY A 89 18.66 4.86 19.45
C GLY A 89 17.34 5.62 19.63
N THR A 90 16.59 5.88 18.55
CA THR A 90 15.37 6.70 18.62
C THR A 90 14.18 6.12 17.87
N TYR A 91 14.39 5.54 16.70
CA TYR A 91 13.30 5.08 15.85
C TYR A 91 12.83 3.67 16.19
N LEU A 92 11.54 3.53 16.55
CA LEU A 92 10.94 2.27 17.04
C LEU A 92 10.55 1.30 15.93
N LEU A 93 10.85 1.58 14.66
CA LEU A 93 10.64 0.68 13.53
C LEU A 93 9.18 0.30 13.25
N GLY A 94 8.19 1.02 13.72
CA GLY A 94 6.78 0.69 13.56
C GLY A 94 6.37 0.52 12.10
N THR A 95 6.76 1.44 11.23
CA THR A 95 6.54 1.33 9.78
C THR A 95 7.29 0.12 9.19
N SER A 96 8.53 -0.11 9.65
CA SER A 96 9.39 -1.17 9.13
C SER A 96 8.82 -2.57 9.37
N ILE A 97 8.27 -2.82 10.57
CA ILE A 97 7.69 -4.13 10.94
C ILE A 97 6.24 -4.29 10.45
N ALA A 98 5.54 -3.18 10.16
CA ALA A 98 4.20 -3.25 9.61
C ALA A 98 4.18 -3.75 8.15
N ARG A 99 5.16 -3.37 7.32
CA ARG A 99 5.20 -3.74 5.89
C ARG A 99 5.25 -5.26 5.66
N PRO A 100 6.06 -6.07 6.39
CA PRO A 100 6.01 -7.52 6.30
C PRO A 100 4.64 -8.13 6.64
N LEU A 101 3.96 -7.61 7.66
CA LEU A 101 2.61 -8.07 8.00
C LEU A 101 1.60 -7.76 6.89
N ILE A 102 1.61 -6.54 6.37
CA ILE A 102 0.76 -6.16 5.24
C ILE A 102 1.04 -7.06 4.04
N SER A 103 2.33 -7.32 3.74
CA SER A 103 2.73 -8.18 2.63
C SER A 103 2.26 -9.63 2.81
N LYS A 104 2.29 -10.15 4.03
CA LYS A 104 1.74 -11.48 4.36
C LYS A 104 0.27 -11.56 3.95
N HIS A 105 -0.55 -10.61 4.40
CA HIS A 105 -1.97 -10.61 4.05
C HIS A 105 -2.22 -10.41 2.56
N LEU A 106 -1.41 -9.60 1.86
CA LEU A 106 -1.50 -9.48 0.39
C LEU A 106 -1.29 -10.83 -0.30
N VAL A 107 -0.28 -11.58 0.12
CA VAL A 107 0.03 -12.91 -0.44
C VAL A 107 -1.06 -13.92 -0.10
N ASP A 108 -1.60 -13.89 1.12
CA ASP A 108 -2.68 -14.80 1.55
C ASP A 108 -3.97 -14.53 0.76
N ILE A 109 -4.34 -13.26 0.58
CA ILE A 109 -5.49 -12.87 -0.25
C ILE A 109 -5.26 -13.25 -1.72
N ALA A 110 -4.04 -13.08 -2.23
CA ALA A 110 -3.72 -13.49 -3.60
C ALA A 110 -3.89 -15.00 -3.81
N ARG A 111 -3.47 -15.84 -2.84
CA ARG A 111 -3.69 -17.29 -2.86
C ARG A 111 -5.18 -17.64 -2.79
N GLU A 112 -5.92 -17.01 -1.87
CA GLU A 112 -7.35 -17.25 -1.67
C GLU A 112 -8.16 -16.93 -2.93
N THR A 113 -7.84 -15.83 -3.60
CA THR A 113 -8.61 -15.30 -4.73
C THR A 113 -8.08 -15.74 -6.08
N GLY A 114 -6.95 -16.45 -6.12
CA GLY A 114 -6.27 -16.82 -7.35
C GLY A 114 -5.73 -15.61 -8.13
N ALA A 115 -5.31 -14.55 -7.43
CA ALA A 115 -4.74 -13.38 -8.07
C ALA A 115 -3.34 -13.67 -8.63
N ASP A 116 -3.04 -13.08 -9.79
CA ASP A 116 -1.79 -13.28 -10.52
C ASP A 116 -0.63 -12.47 -9.94
N ALA A 117 -0.96 -11.39 -9.23
CA ALA A 117 0.03 -10.46 -8.70
C ALA A 117 -0.48 -9.72 -7.44
N ILE A 118 0.46 -9.18 -6.70
CA ILE A 118 0.21 -8.15 -5.69
C ILE A 118 0.77 -6.81 -6.15
N ALA A 119 0.23 -5.71 -5.63
CA ALA A 119 0.72 -4.36 -5.91
C ALA A 119 0.80 -3.52 -4.63
N HIS A 120 1.74 -2.57 -4.60
CA HIS A 120 1.91 -1.63 -3.50
C HIS A 120 2.27 -0.23 -4.00
N GLY A 121 2.02 0.77 -3.14
CA GLY A 121 2.28 2.18 -3.43
C GLY A 121 3.61 2.72 -2.89
N ALA A 122 4.51 1.87 -2.42
CA ALA A 122 5.81 2.31 -1.95
C ALA A 122 6.64 2.90 -3.08
N THR A 123 7.31 4.04 -2.79
CA THR A 123 8.16 4.71 -3.77
C THR A 123 9.38 3.86 -4.16
N GLY A 124 9.86 4.02 -5.39
CA GLY A 124 10.95 3.21 -5.94
C GLY A 124 12.34 3.49 -5.35
N LYS A 125 12.46 4.39 -4.36
CA LYS A 125 13.74 4.81 -3.76
C LYS A 125 13.86 4.49 -2.26
N GLY A 126 12.74 4.16 -1.60
CA GLY A 126 12.70 3.92 -0.15
C GLY A 126 12.90 2.46 0.24
N ASN A 127 13.02 2.23 1.55
CA ASN A 127 13.15 0.90 2.11
C ASN A 127 11.84 0.09 2.07
N ASP A 128 10.70 0.76 1.99
CA ASP A 128 9.39 0.11 2.08
C ASP A 128 9.12 -0.86 0.92
N GLN A 129 9.53 -0.49 -0.30
CA GLN A 129 9.43 -1.42 -1.43
C GLN A 129 10.17 -2.73 -1.17
N VAL A 130 11.39 -2.65 -0.61
CA VAL A 130 12.20 -3.82 -0.28
C VAL A 130 11.51 -4.68 0.78
N ARG A 131 10.92 -4.06 1.79
CA ARG A 131 10.17 -4.76 2.85
C ARG A 131 8.95 -5.48 2.30
N PHE A 132 8.17 -4.84 1.44
CA PHE A 132 7.04 -5.48 0.76
C PHE A 132 7.49 -6.67 -0.08
N GLU A 133 8.46 -6.46 -0.96
CA GLU A 133 8.86 -7.46 -1.95
C GLU A 133 9.58 -8.65 -1.35
N LEU A 134 10.56 -8.42 -0.47
CA LEU A 134 11.27 -9.53 0.18
C LEU A 134 10.33 -10.37 1.06
N SER A 135 9.38 -9.75 1.75
CA SER A 135 8.38 -10.48 2.53
C SER A 135 7.47 -11.30 1.62
N ALA A 136 7.02 -10.73 0.50
CA ALA A 136 6.21 -11.47 -0.46
C ALA A 136 6.96 -12.65 -1.06
N TYR A 137 8.21 -12.47 -1.50
CA TYR A 137 9.02 -13.54 -2.07
C TYR A 137 9.40 -14.62 -1.06
N ALA A 138 9.58 -14.25 0.22
CA ALA A 138 9.81 -15.25 1.28
C ALA A 138 8.60 -16.18 1.50
N LEU A 139 7.39 -15.66 1.27
CA LEU A 139 6.13 -16.41 1.45
C LEU A 139 5.67 -17.11 0.17
N ASN A 140 5.94 -16.52 -0.97
CA ASN A 140 5.62 -17.07 -2.29
C ASN A 140 6.65 -16.55 -3.31
N PRO A 141 7.72 -17.33 -3.59
CA PRO A 141 8.80 -16.91 -4.49
C PRO A 141 8.35 -16.59 -5.92
N ASP A 142 7.24 -17.19 -6.35
CA ASP A 142 6.72 -17.04 -7.72
C ASP A 142 5.70 -15.90 -7.87
N ILE A 143 5.33 -15.22 -6.78
CA ILE A 143 4.36 -14.12 -6.83
C ILE A 143 4.92 -12.96 -7.65
N LYS A 144 4.11 -12.44 -8.56
CA LYS A 144 4.45 -11.22 -9.28
C LYS A 144 4.17 -10.00 -8.39
N VAL A 145 5.14 -9.10 -8.30
CA VAL A 145 4.97 -7.84 -7.56
C VAL A 145 4.97 -6.68 -8.55
N ILE A 146 3.91 -5.87 -8.50
CA ILE A 146 3.78 -4.65 -9.30
C ILE A 146 4.09 -3.47 -8.39
N ALA A 147 5.15 -2.73 -8.72
CA ALA A 147 5.58 -1.53 -8.01
C ALA A 147 5.50 -0.32 -8.97
N PRO A 148 4.33 0.33 -9.11
CA PRO A 148 4.09 1.31 -10.16
C PRO A 148 5.09 2.46 -10.17
N TRP A 149 5.56 2.92 -9.01
CA TRP A 149 6.58 3.97 -8.91
C TRP A 149 7.90 3.66 -9.64
N ARG A 150 8.16 2.40 -10.01
CA ARG A 150 9.31 2.00 -10.83
C ARG A 150 8.94 1.81 -12.31
N ASP A 151 7.66 1.50 -12.57
CA ASP A 151 7.21 1.02 -13.87
C ASP A 151 6.47 2.08 -14.69
N TRP A 152 5.76 3.00 -14.03
CA TRP A 152 4.98 4.03 -14.71
C TRP A 152 5.80 5.24 -15.15
N THR A 153 5.22 6.06 -16.03
CA THR A 153 5.89 7.23 -16.61
C THR A 153 5.72 8.51 -15.79
N PHE A 154 4.92 8.50 -14.74
CA PHE A 154 4.67 9.67 -13.89
C PHE A 154 5.94 10.04 -13.10
N LYS A 155 6.35 11.31 -13.20
CA LYS A 155 7.58 11.81 -12.57
C LYS A 155 7.32 12.84 -11.49
N SER A 156 6.10 13.38 -11.44
CA SER A 156 5.75 14.48 -10.54
C SER A 156 4.36 14.32 -9.95
N ARG A 157 4.13 15.03 -8.84
CA ARG A 157 2.78 15.17 -8.27
C ARG A 157 1.79 15.77 -9.28
N THR A 158 2.26 16.65 -10.14
CA THR A 158 1.44 17.26 -11.21
C THR A 158 0.94 16.20 -12.18
N ASP A 159 1.79 15.27 -12.59
CA ASP A 159 1.38 14.17 -13.48
C ASP A 159 0.30 13.31 -12.83
N LEU A 160 0.46 13.00 -11.54
CA LEU A 160 -0.54 12.26 -10.76
C LEU A 160 -1.87 13.02 -10.67
N MET A 161 -1.82 14.33 -10.44
CA MET A 161 -3.03 15.16 -10.37
C MET A 161 -3.74 15.24 -11.73
N ASN A 162 -3.00 15.39 -12.82
CA ASN A 162 -3.56 15.40 -14.17
C ASN A 162 -4.23 14.04 -14.50
N PHE A 163 -3.60 12.93 -14.14
CA PHE A 163 -4.18 11.62 -14.30
C PHE A 163 -5.45 11.44 -13.45
N ALA A 164 -5.41 11.93 -12.21
CA ALA A 164 -6.57 11.90 -11.32
C ALA A 164 -7.75 12.71 -11.88
N GLU A 165 -7.49 13.88 -12.44
CA GLU A 165 -8.51 14.73 -13.06
C GLU A 165 -9.10 14.06 -14.33
N GLN A 166 -8.23 13.55 -15.20
CA GLN A 166 -8.63 12.85 -16.44
C GLN A 166 -9.53 11.63 -16.15
N HIS A 167 -9.26 10.92 -15.07
CA HIS A 167 -10.01 9.72 -14.70
C HIS A 167 -11.06 9.96 -13.59
N GLN A 168 -11.33 11.22 -13.25
CA GLN A 168 -12.32 11.63 -12.24
C GLN A 168 -12.11 10.94 -10.87
N ILE A 169 -10.85 10.73 -10.49
CA ILE A 169 -10.50 10.16 -9.20
C ILE A 169 -10.77 11.22 -8.13
N PRO A 170 -11.55 10.92 -7.07
CA PRO A 170 -11.80 11.87 -6.01
C PRO A 170 -10.51 12.26 -5.27
N VAL A 171 -10.16 13.54 -5.31
CA VAL A 171 -9.02 14.11 -4.59
C VAL A 171 -9.55 15.08 -3.55
N PRO A 172 -9.18 14.96 -2.26
CA PRO A 172 -9.57 15.92 -1.24
C PRO A 172 -9.12 17.34 -1.60
N LYS A 173 -10.01 18.31 -1.44
CA LYS A 173 -9.76 19.72 -1.84
C LYS A 173 -8.69 20.41 -0.98
N ASP A 174 -8.56 20.00 0.25
CA ASP A 174 -7.67 20.52 1.27
C ASP A 174 -6.18 20.14 1.05
N LYS A 175 -5.91 19.16 0.19
CA LYS A 175 -4.53 18.78 -0.19
C LYS A 175 -4.01 19.46 -1.48
N LYS A 176 -4.76 20.42 -2.03
CA LYS A 176 -4.30 21.27 -3.12
C LYS A 176 -3.42 22.39 -2.58
N GLY A 177 -2.12 22.15 -2.47
CA GLY A 177 -1.14 23.22 -2.19
C GLY A 177 -0.26 23.02 -0.96
N ASP A 178 -0.59 22.11 -0.06
CA ASP A 178 0.26 21.83 1.10
C ASP A 178 1.50 21.00 0.71
N ALA A 179 2.62 21.30 1.40
CA ALA A 179 3.82 20.48 1.29
C ALA A 179 3.46 19.02 1.58
N PRO A 180 4.03 18.05 0.86
CA PRO A 180 3.69 16.65 1.07
C PRO A 180 4.18 16.23 2.46
N PHE A 181 3.28 16.26 3.43
CA PHE A 181 3.42 15.59 4.69
C PHE A 181 2.92 14.17 4.52
N SER A 182 3.79 13.20 4.78
CA SER A 182 3.42 11.80 4.92
C SER A 182 3.48 11.42 6.38
N VAL A 183 2.40 10.87 6.90
CA VAL A 183 2.34 10.35 8.27
C VAL A 183 2.05 8.86 8.19
N ASP A 184 2.97 8.06 8.71
CA ASP A 184 2.77 6.63 8.95
C ASP A 184 2.48 6.44 10.44
N ALA A 185 1.28 5.98 10.76
CA ALA A 185 0.84 5.72 12.13
C ALA A 185 0.41 4.26 12.29
N ASN A 186 0.66 3.70 13.46
CA ASN A 186 0.13 2.43 13.90
C ASN A 186 0.12 2.36 15.43
N LEU A 187 -0.29 1.23 16.02
CA LEU A 187 -0.34 1.05 17.47
C LEU A 187 0.98 1.32 18.19
N LEU A 188 2.13 1.18 17.53
CA LEU A 188 3.43 1.36 18.14
C LEU A 188 3.83 2.84 18.23
N HIS A 189 3.73 3.57 17.12
CA HIS A 189 4.04 5.00 17.05
C HIS A 189 3.57 5.63 15.73
N SER A 190 3.71 6.95 15.65
CA SER A 190 3.61 7.72 14.42
C SER A 190 4.99 8.19 13.98
N SER A 191 5.25 8.15 12.67
CA SER A 191 6.40 8.80 12.06
C SER A 191 5.94 9.73 10.94
N SER A 192 6.56 10.90 10.85
CA SER A 192 6.21 11.92 9.85
C SER A 192 7.41 12.20 8.97
N GLU A 193 7.18 12.22 7.67
CA GLU A 193 8.17 12.65 6.67
C GLU A 193 7.62 13.87 5.93
N GLY A 194 8.45 14.89 5.76
CA GLY A 194 8.07 16.09 5.03
C GLY A 194 9.21 17.09 4.92
N LYS A 195 9.06 18.07 4.03
CA LYS A 195 9.99 19.19 3.97
C LYS A 195 9.80 20.06 5.22
N VAL A 196 10.89 20.24 5.96
CA VAL A 196 11.05 21.33 6.92
C VAL A 196 11.24 22.62 6.16
#